data_efd1397ac9cc006c35738d8dc486a058
#
_entry.id   efd1397ac9cc006c35738d8dc486a058
#
_cell.length_a   1.000
_cell.length_b   1.000
_cell.length_c   1.000
_cell.angle_alpha   90.00
_cell.angle_beta   90.00
_cell.angle_gamma   90.00
#
_symmetry.space_group_name_H-M   'P 1'
#
loop_
_entity.id
_entity.type
_entity.pdbx_description
1 polymer ?
#
loop_
_entity_poly.entity_id
_entity_poly.type
_entity_poly.pdbx_seq_one_letter_code
_entity_poly.pdbx_strand_id
1 'polypeptide(L)'
;MPRTKSLATLIDHYGSDRAFTPRLNRVPLVFNILNRQIFNNKLKKPKIIIKRIHGALGYFEFSPYATKYCHKITLHNKFSNFKEFAEILGHEMIHYYQKLILRQNSAKHNKQFYSFKKKFVKLGLDLKRVYR
;
A
#
# COMPACT_ATOMS: atom_id res chain seq x y z
N MET A 1 11.54 -23.28 -9.28
CA MET A 1 10.49 -22.29 -9.00
C MET A 1 11.11 -20.96 -8.65
N PRO A 2 10.73 -19.92 -9.35
CA PRO A 2 11.21 -18.60 -8.95
C PRO A 2 10.63 -18.27 -7.57
N ARG A 3 11.49 -17.95 -6.63
CA ARG A 3 11.06 -17.53 -5.31
C ARG A 3 10.56 -16.09 -5.41
N THR A 4 9.40 -15.84 -4.84
CA THR A 4 8.94 -14.47 -4.64
C THR A 4 9.93 -13.77 -3.72
N LYS A 5 10.49 -12.64 -4.16
CA LYS A 5 11.39 -11.87 -3.31
C LYS A 5 10.65 -11.39 -2.08
N SER A 6 11.28 -11.50 -0.93
CA SER A 6 10.71 -10.95 0.29
C SER A 6 10.77 -9.43 0.28
N LEU A 7 9.91 -8.79 1.07
CA LEU A 7 9.94 -7.34 1.19
C LEU A 7 11.28 -6.85 1.76
N ALA A 8 11.84 -7.58 2.74
CA ALA A 8 13.15 -7.25 3.30
C ALA A 8 14.23 -7.22 2.23
N THR A 9 14.22 -8.21 1.33
CA THR A 9 15.17 -8.26 0.21
C THR A 9 15.03 -7.05 -0.70
N LEU A 10 13.79 -6.61 -0.98
CA LEU A 10 13.55 -5.44 -1.81
C LEU A 10 14.00 -4.15 -1.12
N ILE A 11 13.75 -4.04 0.18
CA ILE A 11 14.20 -2.88 0.96
C ILE A 11 15.74 -2.77 0.90
N ASP A 12 16.43 -3.89 1.10
CA ASP A 12 17.91 -3.91 1.00
C ASP A 12 18.38 -3.56 -0.40
N HIS A 13 17.74 -4.12 -1.42
CA HIS A 13 18.13 -3.92 -2.81
C HIS A 13 18.04 -2.43 -3.22
N TYR A 14 16.94 -1.77 -2.87
CA TYR A 14 16.75 -0.38 -3.26
C TYR A 14 17.48 0.61 -2.35
N GLY A 15 17.78 0.22 -1.11
CA GLY A 15 18.49 1.08 -0.15
C GLY A 15 17.58 2.14 0.46
N SER A 16 18.06 2.71 1.58
CA SER A 16 17.30 3.74 2.32
C SER A 16 17.65 5.15 1.90
N ASP A 17 18.74 5.36 1.17
CA ASP A 17 19.28 6.66 0.78
C ASP A 17 19.00 7.03 -0.68
N ARG A 18 18.25 6.20 -1.38
CA ARG A 18 17.91 6.42 -2.80
C ARG A 18 16.42 6.69 -2.95
N ALA A 19 16.11 7.75 -3.70
CA ALA A 19 14.74 8.01 -4.10
C ALA A 19 14.18 6.83 -4.91
N PHE A 20 12.93 6.50 -4.69
CA PHE A 20 12.25 5.42 -5.38
C PHE A 20 11.15 5.98 -6.27
N THR A 21 11.18 5.60 -7.54
CA THR A 21 10.15 5.95 -8.52
C THR A 21 9.32 4.69 -8.81
N PRO A 22 8.05 4.66 -8.36
CA PRO A 22 7.21 3.50 -8.62
C PRO A 22 6.89 3.37 -10.11
N ARG A 23 6.80 2.14 -10.59
CA ARG A 23 6.44 1.82 -11.97
C ARG A 23 5.26 0.87 -11.99
N LEU A 24 4.38 1.02 -12.98
CA LEU A 24 3.16 0.22 -13.08
C LEU A 24 3.43 -1.28 -13.18
N ASN A 25 4.59 -1.69 -13.68
CA ASN A 25 4.95 -3.11 -13.75
C ASN A 25 5.55 -3.65 -12.44
N ARG A 26 5.93 -2.78 -11.51
CA ARG A 26 6.53 -3.17 -10.22
C ARG A 26 5.58 -3.07 -9.05
N VAL A 27 4.67 -2.09 -9.08
CA VAL A 27 3.71 -1.90 -7.98
C VAL A 27 2.89 -3.15 -7.71
N PRO A 28 2.39 -3.89 -8.72
CA PRO A 28 1.64 -5.12 -8.44
C PRO A 28 2.43 -6.18 -7.69
N LEU A 29 3.75 -6.27 -7.88
CA LEU A 29 4.58 -7.22 -7.14
C LEU A 29 4.61 -6.88 -5.65
N VAL A 30 4.79 -5.60 -5.32
CA VAL A 30 4.79 -5.14 -3.93
C VAL A 30 3.39 -5.27 -3.33
N PHE A 31 2.35 -4.92 -4.08
CA PHE A 31 0.98 -5.13 -3.66
C PHE A 31 0.73 -6.59 -3.27
N ASN A 32 1.14 -7.54 -4.11
CA ASN A 32 0.95 -8.96 -3.84
C ASN A 32 1.68 -9.42 -2.59
N ILE A 33 2.89 -8.92 -2.35
CA ILE A 33 3.64 -9.24 -1.13
C ILE A 33 2.90 -8.74 0.11
N LEU A 34 2.47 -7.48 0.10
CA LEU A 34 1.75 -6.88 1.23
C LEU A 34 0.40 -7.55 1.44
N ASN A 35 -0.32 -7.86 0.36
CA ASN A 35 -1.61 -8.54 0.44
C ASN A 35 -1.47 -9.90 1.11
N ARG A 36 -0.45 -10.67 0.71
CA ARG A 36 -0.18 -11.98 1.31
C ARG A 36 0.24 -11.86 2.77
N GLN A 37 1.18 -10.97 3.09
CA GLN A 37 1.80 -10.88 4.41
C GLN A 37 0.92 -10.17 5.45
N ILE A 38 0.08 -9.22 5.02
CA ILE A 38 -0.69 -8.39 5.95
C ILE A 38 -2.18 -8.72 5.89
N PHE A 39 -2.71 -9.03 4.72
CA PHE A 39 -4.16 -9.12 4.50
C PHE A 39 -4.64 -10.54 4.15
N ASN A 40 -3.78 -11.56 4.28
CA ASN A 40 -4.11 -12.96 3.98
C ASN A 40 -4.71 -13.15 2.58
N ASN A 41 -4.23 -12.39 1.60
CA ASN A 41 -4.69 -12.39 0.21
C ASN A 41 -6.16 -12.01 0.03
N LYS A 42 -6.73 -11.27 0.99
CA LYS A 42 -8.16 -10.92 0.94
C LYS A 42 -8.48 -9.77 0.00
N LEU A 43 -7.49 -8.98 -0.39
CA LEU A 43 -7.73 -7.83 -1.26
C LEU A 43 -7.63 -8.24 -2.73
N LYS A 44 -8.60 -7.78 -3.51
CA LYS A 44 -8.53 -7.90 -4.97
C LYS A 44 -7.67 -6.76 -5.50
N LYS A 45 -7.03 -7.00 -6.63
CA LYS A 45 -6.14 -6.01 -7.23
C LYS A 45 -6.94 -4.76 -7.62
N PRO A 46 -6.62 -3.59 -7.04
CA PRO A 46 -7.26 -2.35 -7.43
C PRO A 46 -6.60 -1.77 -8.68
N LYS A 47 -7.20 -0.74 -9.25
CA LYS A 47 -6.53 0.05 -10.26
C LYS A 47 -5.45 0.89 -9.59
N ILE A 48 -4.23 0.79 -10.09
CA ILE A 48 -3.10 1.57 -9.60
C ILE A 48 -2.86 2.74 -10.54
N ILE A 49 -2.80 3.94 -9.98
CA ILE A 49 -2.50 5.16 -10.71
C ILE A 49 -1.25 5.79 -10.10
N ILE A 50 -0.31 6.15 -10.94
CA ILE A 50 0.91 6.83 -10.52
C ILE A 50 0.92 8.20 -11.18
N LYS A 51 0.95 9.26 -10.37
CA LYS A 51 0.97 10.63 -10.88
C LYS A 51 1.53 11.57 -9.81
N ARG A 52 1.89 12.77 -10.22
CA ARG A 52 2.28 13.81 -9.29
C ARG A 52 1.07 14.18 -8.42
N ILE A 53 1.25 14.16 -7.10
CA ILE A 53 0.21 14.52 -6.13
C ILE A 53 0.74 15.67 -5.27
N HIS A 54 -0.14 16.62 -4.94
CA HIS A 54 0.17 17.71 -4.03
C HIS A 54 -0.48 17.43 -2.67
N GLY A 55 0.29 17.59 -1.61
CA GLY A 55 -0.20 17.51 -0.23
C GLY A 55 -0.35 16.10 0.33
N ALA A 56 -0.06 15.06 -0.46
CA ALA A 56 -0.11 13.67 -0.02
C ALA A 56 0.83 12.81 -0.84
N LEU A 57 1.15 11.62 -0.34
CA LEU A 57 1.97 10.64 -1.07
C LEU A 57 1.14 9.52 -1.70
N GLY A 58 -0.13 9.42 -1.30
CA GLY A 58 -1.05 8.46 -1.87
C GLY A 58 -2.45 8.68 -1.34
N TYR A 59 -3.43 8.14 -2.03
CA TYR A 59 -4.81 8.10 -1.55
C TYR A 59 -5.56 6.94 -2.19
N PHE A 60 -6.66 6.57 -1.54
CA PHE A 60 -7.53 5.48 -1.96
C PHE A 60 -8.90 6.03 -2.30
N GLU A 61 -9.46 5.56 -3.44
CA GLU A 61 -10.81 5.90 -3.85
C GLU A 61 -11.65 4.63 -3.95
N PHE A 62 -12.78 4.64 -3.28
CA PHE A 62 -13.74 3.54 -3.27
C PHE A 62 -14.90 3.88 -4.21
N SER A 63 -15.24 2.93 -5.11
CA SER A 63 -16.31 3.14 -6.09
C SER A 63 -17.48 2.19 -5.81
N PRO A 64 -18.43 2.59 -4.93
CA PRO A 64 -19.53 1.71 -4.51
C PRO A 64 -20.54 1.39 -5.61
N TYR A 65 -20.61 2.22 -6.63
CA TYR A 65 -21.58 2.04 -7.72
C TYR A 65 -21.04 1.29 -8.93
N ALA A 66 -19.79 0.86 -8.87
CA ALA A 66 -19.19 0.15 -9.97
C ALA A 66 -19.73 -1.28 -10.05
N THR A 67 -20.18 -1.70 -11.24
CA THR A 67 -20.55 -3.08 -11.50
C THR A 67 -19.31 -3.98 -11.56
N LYS A 68 -18.14 -3.38 -11.78
CA LYS A 68 -16.82 -4.02 -11.69
C LYS A 68 -16.00 -3.29 -10.64
N TYR A 69 -15.03 -3.99 -10.05
CA TYR A 69 -14.15 -3.39 -9.06
C TYR A 69 -13.34 -2.27 -9.71
N CYS A 70 -13.74 -1.04 -9.41
CA CYS A 70 -13.07 0.17 -9.88
C CYS A 70 -12.42 0.93 -8.74
N HIS A 71 -12.09 0.23 -7.64
CA HIS A 71 -11.35 0.86 -6.55
C HIS A 71 -9.98 1.25 -7.03
N LYS A 72 -9.52 2.43 -6.62
CA LYS A 72 -8.27 3.00 -7.10
C LYS A 72 -7.35 3.33 -5.94
N ILE A 73 -6.08 2.99 -6.09
CA ILE A 73 -5.01 3.50 -5.24
C ILE A 73 -4.14 4.39 -6.11
N THR A 74 -4.05 5.67 -5.76
CA THR A 74 -3.20 6.63 -6.45
C THR A 74 -1.96 6.87 -5.62
N LEU A 75 -0.80 6.77 -6.25
CA LEU A 75 0.50 6.91 -5.60
C LEU A 75 1.26 8.06 -6.24
N HIS A 76 1.98 8.80 -5.41
CA HIS A 76 2.88 9.84 -5.92
C HIS A 76 3.96 9.19 -6.80
N ASN A 77 4.50 9.96 -7.73
CA ASN A 77 5.46 9.44 -8.71
C ASN A 77 6.90 9.37 -8.22
N LYS A 78 7.15 9.78 -6.97
CA LYS A 78 8.49 9.73 -6.38
C LYS A 78 8.40 9.68 -4.86
N PHE A 79 9.18 8.80 -4.26
CA PHE A 79 9.27 8.63 -2.80
C PHE A 79 10.72 8.83 -2.35
N SER A 80 10.90 9.14 -1.07
CA SER A 80 12.23 9.33 -0.49
C SER A 80 13.08 8.06 -0.57
N ASN A 81 12.43 6.89 -0.45
CA ASN A 81 13.07 5.59 -0.60
C ASN A 81 12.00 4.52 -0.84
N PHE A 82 12.43 3.30 -1.10
CA PHE A 82 11.52 2.18 -1.33
C PHE A 82 10.67 1.86 -0.10
N LYS A 83 11.26 1.94 1.10
CA LYS A 83 10.54 1.69 2.35
C LYS A 83 9.33 2.62 2.50
N GLU A 84 9.52 3.91 2.24
CA GLU A 84 8.42 4.88 2.28
C GLU A 84 7.33 4.52 1.28
N PHE A 85 7.71 4.14 0.07
CA PHE A 85 6.74 3.69 -0.95
C PHE A 85 5.92 2.50 -0.44
N ALA A 86 6.58 1.49 0.11
CA ALA A 86 5.89 0.30 0.62
C ALA A 86 4.96 0.65 1.79
N GLU A 87 5.39 1.55 2.67
CA GLU A 87 4.56 2.03 3.79
C GLU A 87 3.31 2.75 3.31
N ILE A 88 3.45 3.64 2.32
CA ILE A 88 2.32 4.38 1.77
C ILE A 88 1.36 3.43 1.05
N LEU A 89 1.88 2.51 0.24
CA LEU A 89 1.04 1.52 -0.42
C LEU A 89 0.26 0.69 0.59
N GLY A 90 0.93 0.19 1.63
CA GLY A 90 0.28 -0.58 2.69
C GLY A 90 -0.76 0.23 3.45
N HIS A 91 -0.49 1.51 3.72
CA HIS A 91 -1.43 2.43 4.36
C HIS A 91 -2.73 2.54 3.54
N GLU A 92 -2.62 2.75 2.24
CA GLU A 92 -3.80 2.83 1.37
C GLU A 92 -4.51 1.48 1.25
N MET A 93 -3.76 0.38 1.30
CA MET A 93 -4.36 -0.96 1.31
C MET A 93 -5.17 -1.20 2.59
N ILE A 94 -4.78 -0.65 3.74
CA ILE A 94 -5.60 -0.75 4.95
C ILE A 94 -6.94 -0.04 4.74
N HIS A 95 -6.94 1.15 4.15
CA HIS A 95 -8.19 1.85 3.85
C HIS A 95 -9.06 1.07 2.88
N TYR A 96 -8.45 0.41 1.90
CA TYR A 96 -9.14 -0.49 0.99
C TYR A 96 -9.77 -1.66 1.76
N TYR A 97 -9.03 -2.26 2.68
CA TYR A 97 -9.53 -3.34 3.53
C TYR A 97 -10.71 -2.88 4.39
N GLN A 98 -10.62 -1.69 4.99
CA GLN A 98 -11.70 -1.12 5.79
C GLN A 98 -12.99 -0.98 4.99
N LYS A 99 -12.89 -0.55 3.73
CA LYS A 99 -14.06 -0.37 2.86
C LYS A 99 -14.57 -1.68 2.30
N LEU A 100 -13.70 -2.50 1.74
CA LEU A 100 -14.09 -3.71 1.01
C LEU A 100 -14.47 -4.85 1.93
N ILE A 101 -13.67 -5.13 2.93
CA ILE A 101 -13.82 -6.31 3.79
C ILE A 101 -14.66 -5.98 5.03
N LEU A 102 -14.31 -4.91 5.73
CA LEU A 102 -15.00 -4.52 6.96
C LEU A 102 -16.24 -3.67 6.72
N ARG A 103 -16.43 -3.19 5.48
CA ARG A 103 -17.60 -2.41 5.05
C ARG A 103 -17.85 -1.18 5.91
N GLN A 104 -16.78 -0.53 6.36
CA GLN A 104 -16.89 0.71 7.13
C GLN A 104 -17.35 1.86 6.23
N ASN A 105 -18.16 2.75 6.78
CA ASN A 105 -18.71 3.88 6.03
C ASN A 105 -17.62 4.86 5.57
N SER A 106 -16.56 5.01 6.35
CA SER A 106 -15.44 5.85 5.99
C SER A 106 -14.13 5.20 6.40
N ALA A 107 -13.10 5.36 5.58
CA ALA A 107 -11.77 4.89 5.90
C ALA A 107 -11.12 5.86 6.89
N LYS A 108 -10.87 5.42 8.11
CA LYS A 108 -10.36 6.25 9.21
C LYS A 108 -9.09 5.67 9.81
N HIS A 109 -8.25 6.54 10.38
CA HIS A 109 -7.08 6.13 11.15
C HIS A 109 -7.50 5.82 12.59
N ASN A 110 -8.37 4.82 12.75
CA ASN A 110 -8.95 4.44 14.03
C ASN A 110 -8.18 3.25 14.63
N LYS A 111 -8.71 2.73 15.76
CA LYS A 111 -8.09 1.59 16.44
C LYS A 111 -7.95 0.38 15.52
N GLN A 112 -8.94 0.13 14.67
CA GLN A 112 -8.91 -0.97 13.72
C GLN A 112 -7.79 -0.77 12.70
N PHE A 113 -7.59 0.45 12.21
CA PHE A 113 -6.49 0.79 11.30
C PHE A 113 -5.14 0.42 11.95
N TYR A 114 -4.91 0.83 13.19
CA TYR A 114 -3.65 0.57 13.87
C TYR A 114 -3.50 -0.89 14.33
N SER A 115 -4.54 -1.71 14.22
CA SER A 115 -4.43 -3.14 14.51
C SER A 115 -3.46 -3.85 13.55
N PHE A 116 -3.15 -3.25 12.40
CA PHE A 116 -2.19 -3.79 11.44
C PHE A 116 -0.73 -3.45 11.77
N LYS A 117 -0.49 -2.62 12.78
CA LYS A 117 0.86 -2.13 13.11
C LYS A 117 1.86 -3.27 13.34
N LYS A 118 1.46 -4.30 14.07
CA LYS A 118 2.35 -5.44 14.35
C LYS A 118 2.83 -6.11 13.07
N LYS A 119 1.94 -6.29 12.09
CA LYS A 119 2.29 -6.91 10.82
C LYS A 119 3.21 -6.02 9.99
N PHE A 120 3.00 -4.71 10.04
CA PHE A 120 3.89 -3.75 9.40
C PHE A 120 5.30 -3.82 10.00
N VAL A 121 5.39 -3.78 11.34
CA VAL A 121 6.67 -3.82 12.03
C VAL A 121 7.44 -5.10 11.71
N LYS A 122 6.76 -6.24 11.61
CA LYS A 122 7.39 -7.51 11.22
C LYS A 122 8.05 -7.43 9.84
N LEU A 123 7.53 -6.60 8.95
CA LEU A 123 8.06 -6.42 7.61
C LEU A 123 9.11 -5.31 7.53
N GLY A 124 9.41 -4.66 8.65
CA GLY A 124 10.33 -3.53 8.69
C GLY A 124 9.70 -2.22 8.27
N LEU A 125 8.37 -2.12 8.33
CA LEU A 125 7.62 -0.92 7.92
C LEU A 125 7.05 -0.20 9.14
N ASP A 126 6.90 1.11 9.03
CA ASP A 126 6.21 1.92 10.02
C ASP A 126 4.76 2.16 9.58
N LEU A 127 3.82 2.09 10.51
CA LEU A 127 2.44 2.45 10.25
C LEU A 127 2.15 3.79 10.93
N LYS A 128 1.95 4.82 10.12
CA LYS A 128 1.73 6.19 10.58
C LYS A 128 0.43 6.73 10.02
N ARG A 129 -0.11 7.73 10.69
CA ARG A 129 -1.26 8.47 10.18
C ARG A 129 -0.89 9.32 8.97
N VAL A 130 0.25 9.98 9.04
CA VAL A 130 0.76 10.88 8.00
C VAL A 130 2.23 10.58 7.77
N TYR A 131 2.61 10.49 6.51
CA TYR A 131 3.99 10.27 6.09
C TYR A 131 4.50 11.56 5.43
N ARG A 132 5.36 12.23 6.11
CA ARG A 132 6.02 13.42 5.58
C ARG A 132 7.47 13.49 6.03
#